data_58bf03b0de3abac402bfcdcc8e38d39b
#
_entry.id   58bf03b0de3abac402bfcdcc8e38d39b
#
_cell.length_a   1.000
_cell.length_b   1.000
_cell.length_c   1.000
_cell.angle_alpha   90.00
_cell.angle_beta   90.00
_cell.angle_gamma   90.00
#
_symmetry.space_group_name_H-M   'P 1'
#
loop_
_entity.id
_entity.type
_entity.pdbx_description
1 polymer ?
#
loop_
_entity_poly.entity_id
_entity_poly.type
_entity_poly.pdbx_seq_one_letter_code
_entity_poly.pdbx_strand_id
1 'polypeptide(L)'
;YTRLDEHQRPSTVWCHLIGTNQSDDQLVFQLDHPGCFIGLGQTSSEAWITIDVHDHQTNQTFLLPASLDDLTLIKVTDWIEGLEYEVEHVEPYLIIRGNQHHEDFALFRAPIPTLTQPSNPDQWHTLWVPTQGHLFSDFEILKHHWIIEYSEEGCGRYFIAEPDPETFKIRQTLALESSIHDAHLDPLPGFERDTIRMRISTPAIPPEVREIDLRTGESVQ
;
A
#
# COMPACT_ATOMS: atom_id res chain seq x y z
N TYR A 1 -6.20 16.90 -4.50
CA TYR A 1 -5.18 17.61 -3.72
C TYR A 1 -5.66 17.93 -2.31
N THR A 2 -4.71 18.14 -1.39
CA THR A 2 -5.01 18.53 0.00
C THR A 2 -4.87 20.02 0.20
N ARG A 3 -5.65 20.59 1.14
CA ARG A 3 -5.44 21.94 1.69
C ARG A 3 -5.05 21.83 3.15
N LEU A 4 -4.21 22.77 3.58
CA LEU A 4 -3.69 22.84 4.94
C LEU A 4 -4.61 23.67 5.85
N ASP A 5 -4.61 23.34 7.14
CA ASP A 5 -5.25 24.14 8.18
C ASP A 5 -4.37 25.34 8.62
N GLU A 6 -4.81 26.08 9.62
CA GLU A 6 -4.05 27.20 10.20
C GLU A 6 -2.71 26.78 10.84
N HIS A 7 -2.53 25.48 11.14
CA HIS A 7 -1.33 24.89 11.69
C HIS A 7 -0.43 24.24 10.61
N GLN A 8 -0.70 24.48 9.33
CA GLN A 8 0.02 23.92 8.18
C GLN A 8 -0.07 22.40 8.08
N ARG A 9 -1.18 21.78 8.54
CA ARG A 9 -1.43 20.34 8.45
C ARG A 9 -2.49 20.06 7.38
N PRO A 10 -2.34 19.01 6.55
CA PRO A 10 -3.40 18.58 5.64
C PRO A 10 -4.69 18.29 6.41
N SER A 11 -5.77 18.99 6.09
CA SER A 11 -7.05 18.90 6.80
C SER A 11 -8.23 18.62 5.90
N THR A 12 -8.10 18.88 4.58
CA THR A 12 -9.17 18.65 3.61
C THR A 12 -8.62 18.10 2.31
N VAL A 13 -9.41 17.28 1.61
CA VAL A 13 -9.14 16.79 0.26
C VAL A 13 -10.14 17.42 -0.70
N TRP A 14 -9.64 17.91 -1.81
CA TRP A 14 -10.41 18.60 -2.86
C TRP A 14 -10.16 17.97 -4.22
N CYS A 15 -11.20 17.97 -5.05
CA CYS A 15 -11.15 17.59 -6.45
C CYS A 15 -11.20 18.84 -7.33
N HIS A 16 -10.24 18.99 -8.24
CA HIS A 16 -10.18 20.06 -9.25
C HIS A 16 -10.33 19.48 -10.63
N LEU A 17 -11.24 20.04 -11.42
CA LEU A 17 -11.34 19.73 -12.85
C LEU A 17 -10.42 20.66 -13.64
N ILE A 18 -9.42 20.10 -14.32
CA ILE A 18 -8.46 20.88 -15.10
C ILE A 18 -9.20 21.72 -16.15
N GLY A 19 -8.90 23.01 -16.19
CA GLY A 19 -9.54 23.98 -17.08
C GLY A 19 -10.70 24.75 -16.48
N THR A 20 -11.11 24.47 -15.22
CA THR A 20 -12.09 25.25 -14.48
C THR A 20 -11.42 26.23 -13.51
N ASN A 21 -12.22 27.09 -12.87
CA ASN A 21 -11.70 27.95 -11.81
C ASN A 21 -11.56 27.18 -10.51
N GLN A 22 -10.60 27.55 -9.67
CA GLN A 22 -10.42 26.96 -8.33
C GLN A 22 -11.63 27.16 -7.41
N SER A 23 -12.46 28.17 -7.66
CA SER A 23 -13.74 28.38 -6.96
C SER A 23 -14.77 27.28 -7.20
N ASP A 24 -14.58 26.51 -8.26
CA ASP A 24 -15.49 25.43 -8.69
C ASP A 24 -15.04 24.07 -8.14
N ASP A 25 -13.92 24.03 -7.39
CA ASP A 25 -13.42 22.82 -6.76
C ASP A 25 -14.43 22.23 -5.78
N GLN A 26 -14.46 20.90 -5.76
CA GLN A 26 -15.37 20.16 -4.90
C GLN A 26 -14.62 19.61 -3.66
N LEU A 27 -15.18 19.84 -2.48
CA LEU A 27 -14.70 19.20 -1.25
C LEU A 27 -15.04 17.70 -1.28
N VAL A 28 -14.03 16.86 -1.18
CA VAL A 28 -14.15 15.39 -1.18
C VAL A 28 -14.15 14.85 0.25
N PHE A 29 -13.24 15.35 1.08
CA PHE A 29 -13.07 14.89 2.47
C PHE A 29 -12.65 16.02 3.38
N GLN A 30 -13.15 15.99 4.60
CA GLN A 30 -12.72 16.88 5.68
C GLN A 30 -12.37 16.08 6.92
N LEU A 31 -11.19 16.35 7.48
CA LEU A 31 -10.71 15.70 8.69
C LEU A 31 -11.35 16.35 9.91
N ASP A 32 -12.14 15.57 10.65
CA ASP A 32 -12.80 16.03 11.89
C ASP A 32 -12.09 15.52 13.16
N HIS A 33 -10.98 14.74 13.00
CA HIS A 33 -10.26 14.11 14.10
C HIS A 33 -9.02 14.93 14.48
N PRO A 34 -9.01 15.63 15.63
CA PRO A 34 -7.82 16.36 16.05
C PRO A 34 -6.67 15.39 16.38
N GLY A 35 -5.47 15.68 15.87
CA GLY A 35 -4.29 14.85 16.10
C GLY A 35 -4.00 13.84 14.99
N CYS A 36 -4.93 13.64 14.05
CA CYS A 36 -4.69 12.82 12.87
C CYS A 36 -4.12 13.63 11.69
N PHE A 37 -3.56 12.92 10.74
CA PHE A 37 -3.02 13.43 9.48
C PHE A 37 -3.78 12.80 8.31
N ILE A 38 -3.71 13.42 7.13
CA ILE A 38 -4.26 12.90 5.89
C ILE A 38 -3.12 12.53 4.94
N GLY A 39 -3.09 11.27 4.51
CA GLY A 39 -2.37 10.81 3.34
C GLY A 39 -3.30 10.74 2.11
N LEU A 40 -2.75 10.96 0.93
CA LEU A 40 -3.45 10.80 -0.34
C LEU A 40 -2.61 9.90 -1.25
N GLY A 41 -3.20 8.82 -1.72
CA GLY A 41 -2.54 7.83 -2.57
C GLY A 41 -3.46 7.31 -3.68
N GLN A 42 -2.98 6.30 -4.36
CA GLN A 42 -3.72 5.57 -5.38
C GLN A 42 -3.28 4.11 -5.34
N THR A 43 -4.21 3.18 -5.52
CA THR A 43 -3.87 1.76 -5.65
C THR A 43 -3.07 1.51 -6.92
N SER A 44 -2.17 0.52 -6.91
CA SER A 44 -1.35 0.15 -8.07
C SER A 44 -2.19 -0.20 -9.30
N SER A 45 -3.41 -0.72 -9.11
CA SER A 45 -4.38 -0.99 -10.17
C SER A 45 -4.95 0.26 -10.85
N GLU A 46 -4.65 1.46 -10.31
CA GLU A 46 -5.19 2.76 -10.74
C GLU A 46 -6.73 2.87 -10.64
N ALA A 47 -7.39 1.89 -10.02
CA ALA A 47 -8.85 1.87 -9.91
C ALA A 47 -9.37 2.76 -8.77
N TRP A 48 -8.57 2.96 -7.71
CA TRP A 48 -8.98 3.67 -6.52
C TRP A 48 -7.96 4.73 -6.10
N ILE A 49 -8.47 5.90 -5.73
CA ILE A 49 -7.73 6.89 -4.94
C ILE A 49 -7.96 6.54 -3.48
N THR A 50 -6.90 6.54 -2.68
CA THR A 50 -6.96 6.28 -1.25
C THR A 50 -6.80 7.58 -0.47
N ILE A 51 -7.65 7.78 0.54
CA ILE A 51 -7.50 8.83 1.54
C ILE A 51 -7.25 8.11 2.86
N ASP A 52 -6.05 8.25 3.38
CA ASP A 52 -5.63 7.63 4.62
C ASP A 52 -5.62 8.63 5.76
N VAL A 53 -6.43 8.38 6.78
CA VAL A 53 -6.48 9.17 8.01
C VAL A 53 -5.75 8.40 9.08
N HIS A 54 -4.69 8.96 9.64
CA HIS A 54 -3.84 8.23 10.59
C HIS A 54 -3.32 9.11 11.73
N ASP A 55 -3.08 8.49 12.84
CA ASP A 55 -2.20 8.99 13.91
C ASP A 55 -0.89 8.16 13.93
N HIS A 56 -0.27 7.95 15.10
CA HIS A 56 1.00 7.21 15.23
C HIS A 56 0.84 5.70 15.33
N GLN A 57 -0.37 5.19 15.54
CA GLN A 57 -0.63 3.77 15.85
C GLN A 57 -1.94 3.24 15.24
N THR A 58 -2.67 4.10 14.53
CA THR A 58 -3.99 3.75 14.01
C THR A 58 -4.20 4.44 12.69
N ASN A 59 -4.78 3.75 11.72
CA ASN A 59 -5.24 4.41 10.51
C ASN A 59 -6.61 3.92 10.06
N GLN A 60 -7.22 4.74 9.22
CA GLN A 60 -8.49 4.46 8.54
C GLN A 60 -8.40 4.94 7.10
N THR A 61 -8.63 4.04 6.17
CA THR A 61 -8.56 4.34 4.75
C THR A 61 -9.96 4.46 4.14
N PHE A 62 -10.11 5.45 3.27
CA PHE A 62 -11.28 5.64 2.42
C PHE A 62 -10.87 5.43 0.96
N LEU A 63 -11.74 4.79 0.19
CA LEU A 63 -11.58 4.57 -1.23
C LEU A 63 -12.50 5.52 -2.01
N LEU A 64 -11.94 6.13 -3.05
CA LEU A 64 -12.66 6.94 -4.01
C LEU A 64 -12.43 6.35 -5.41
N PRO A 65 -13.48 6.07 -6.22
CA PRO A 65 -13.27 5.60 -7.58
C PRO A 65 -12.40 6.58 -8.39
N ALA A 66 -11.35 6.09 -9.04
CA ALA A 66 -10.41 6.95 -9.78
C ALA A 66 -11.02 7.60 -11.04
N SER A 67 -12.20 7.11 -11.51
CA SER A 67 -12.95 7.78 -12.58
C SER A 67 -13.43 9.18 -12.19
N LEU A 68 -13.62 9.42 -10.87
CA LEU A 68 -14.14 10.68 -10.31
C LEU A 68 -15.54 11.08 -10.80
N ASP A 69 -16.27 10.16 -11.44
CA ASP A 69 -17.66 10.40 -11.85
C ASP A 69 -18.60 10.52 -10.64
N ASP A 70 -18.21 9.85 -9.54
CA ASP A 70 -18.88 9.91 -8.25
C ASP A 70 -17.82 10.12 -7.16
N LEU A 71 -17.95 11.22 -6.40
CA LEU A 71 -17.05 11.54 -5.29
C LEU A 71 -17.47 10.91 -3.96
N THR A 72 -18.28 9.87 -4.01
CA THR A 72 -18.72 9.16 -2.80
C THR A 72 -17.59 8.27 -2.26
N LEU A 73 -17.24 8.50 -1.02
CA LEU A 73 -16.18 7.75 -0.32
C LEU A 73 -16.71 6.44 0.25
N ILE A 74 -15.97 5.37 0.04
CA ILE A 74 -16.20 4.07 0.65
C ILE A 74 -15.17 3.89 1.77
N LYS A 75 -15.66 3.73 3.00
CA LYS A 75 -14.82 3.48 4.16
C LYS A 75 -14.35 2.02 4.15
N VAL A 76 -13.04 1.78 4.25
CA VAL A 76 -12.50 0.41 4.31
C VAL A 76 -12.84 -0.26 5.63
N THR A 77 -12.52 0.36 6.77
CA THR A 77 -12.89 -0.10 8.11
C THR A 77 -13.47 1.05 8.92
N ASP A 78 -14.12 0.75 10.04
CA ASP A 78 -14.32 1.76 11.08
C ASP A 78 -12.97 2.11 11.73
N TRP A 79 -12.90 3.24 12.46
CA TRP A 79 -11.73 3.55 13.28
C TRP A 79 -11.61 2.53 14.41
N ILE A 80 -10.52 1.78 14.43
CA ILE A 80 -10.23 0.75 15.45
C ILE A 80 -8.87 1.07 16.04
N GLU A 81 -8.85 1.41 17.31
CA GLU A 81 -7.63 1.79 18.02
C GLU A 81 -6.55 0.70 17.93
N GLY A 82 -5.35 1.09 17.52
CA GLY A 82 -4.21 0.18 17.34
C GLY A 82 -4.23 -0.64 16.05
N LEU A 83 -5.24 -0.48 15.19
CA LEU A 83 -5.25 -1.12 13.88
C LEU A 83 -4.47 -0.26 12.89
N GLU A 84 -3.41 -0.84 12.34
CA GLU A 84 -2.60 -0.28 11.26
C GLU A 84 -2.71 -1.18 10.02
N TYR A 85 -2.99 -0.61 8.86
CA TYR A 85 -3.09 -1.36 7.62
C TYR A 85 -2.89 -0.49 6.37
N GLU A 86 -2.47 -1.13 5.31
CA GLU A 86 -2.35 -0.58 3.96
C GLU A 86 -3.18 -1.42 2.99
N VAL A 87 -3.74 -0.80 1.96
CA VAL A 87 -4.61 -1.47 1.00
C VAL A 87 -4.10 -1.33 -0.42
N GLU A 88 -4.16 -2.44 -1.14
CA GLU A 88 -4.06 -2.52 -2.59
C GLU A 88 -5.30 -3.19 -3.17
N HIS A 89 -5.48 -3.09 -4.48
CA HIS A 89 -6.67 -3.58 -5.15
C HIS A 89 -6.35 -4.62 -6.21
N VAL A 90 -7.03 -5.77 -6.10
CA VAL A 90 -7.09 -6.82 -7.13
C VAL A 90 -8.53 -7.33 -7.22
N GLU A 91 -9.23 -6.93 -8.25
CA GLU A 91 -10.67 -7.29 -8.41
C GLU A 91 -10.95 -8.78 -8.15
N PRO A 92 -11.93 -9.16 -7.33
CA PRO A 92 -12.88 -8.32 -6.61
C PRO A 92 -12.47 -8.00 -5.15
N TYR A 93 -11.19 -8.04 -4.83
CA TYR A 93 -10.68 -7.95 -3.47
C TYR A 93 -9.81 -6.73 -3.22
N LEU A 94 -9.75 -6.33 -1.96
CA LEU A 94 -8.63 -5.57 -1.40
C LEU A 94 -7.59 -6.58 -0.91
N ILE A 95 -6.33 -6.29 -1.18
CA ILE A 95 -5.16 -6.97 -0.63
C ILE A 95 -4.60 -6.05 0.45
N ILE A 96 -4.47 -6.57 1.64
CA ILE A 96 -4.26 -5.75 2.84
C ILE A 96 -3.01 -6.24 3.56
N ARG A 97 -2.05 -5.35 3.78
CA ARG A 97 -1.01 -5.52 4.78
C ARG A 97 -1.56 -4.93 6.08
N GLY A 98 -1.61 -5.67 7.16
CA GLY A 98 -2.19 -5.17 8.41
C GLY A 98 -1.71 -5.92 9.65
N ASN A 99 -1.87 -5.27 10.81
CA ASN A 99 -1.47 -5.85 12.10
C ASN A 99 -2.60 -6.60 12.83
N GLN A 100 -3.75 -6.84 12.17
CA GLN A 100 -4.87 -7.55 12.79
C GLN A 100 -4.45 -8.95 13.26
N HIS A 101 -4.44 -9.19 14.57
CA HIS A 101 -3.97 -10.40 15.24
C HIS A 101 -2.48 -10.79 15.00
N HIS A 102 -1.69 -9.91 14.34
CA HIS A 102 -0.30 -10.16 13.99
C HIS A 102 0.55 -8.91 14.21
N GLU A 103 1.29 -8.83 15.31
CA GLU A 103 2.12 -7.67 15.66
C GLU A 103 3.17 -7.33 14.58
N ASP A 104 3.70 -8.35 13.88
CA ASP A 104 4.67 -8.20 12.79
C ASP A 104 4.01 -8.03 11.42
N PHE A 105 2.73 -7.68 11.38
CA PHE A 105 1.86 -7.59 10.21
C PHE A 105 1.68 -8.93 9.46
N ALA A 106 0.61 -9.01 8.71
CA ALA A 106 0.31 -10.14 7.83
C ALA A 106 -0.36 -9.66 6.54
N LEU A 107 -0.37 -10.50 5.53
CA LEU A 107 -1.07 -10.25 4.28
C LEU A 107 -2.46 -10.88 4.33
N PHE A 108 -3.46 -10.07 4.03
CA PHE A 108 -4.85 -10.48 4.02
C PHE A 108 -5.49 -10.15 2.68
N ARG A 109 -6.66 -10.76 2.44
CA ARG A 109 -7.63 -10.28 1.47
C ARG A 109 -8.99 -10.03 2.13
N ALA A 110 -9.73 -9.09 1.59
CA ALA A 110 -11.12 -8.84 1.95
C ALA A 110 -11.92 -8.44 0.71
N PRO A 111 -13.21 -8.71 0.64
CA PRO A 111 -14.07 -8.12 -0.39
C PRO A 111 -14.01 -6.59 -0.33
N ILE A 112 -14.14 -5.93 -1.47
CA ILE A 112 -14.27 -4.47 -1.50
C ILE A 112 -15.51 -4.08 -0.69
N PRO A 113 -15.39 -3.20 0.32
CA PRO A 113 -16.52 -2.80 1.14
C PRO A 113 -17.57 -2.01 0.34
N THR A 114 -18.75 -1.88 0.90
CA THR A 114 -19.81 -1.05 0.34
C THR A 114 -19.97 0.24 1.15
N LEU A 115 -20.73 1.19 0.63
CA LEU A 115 -21.04 2.45 1.31
C LEU A 115 -21.65 2.28 2.70
N THR A 116 -22.43 1.20 2.90
CA THR A 116 -23.18 0.96 4.13
C THR A 116 -22.57 -0.11 5.03
N GLN A 117 -21.54 -0.81 4.54
CA GLN A 117 -20.93 -1.92 5.25
C GLN A 117 -19.41 -1.89 5.10
N PRO A 118 -18.70 -1.23 6.03
CA PRO A 118 -17.24 -1.31 6.13
C PRO A 118 -16.79 -2.75 6.33
N SER A 119 -15.58 -3.06 5.94
CA SER A 119 -14.95 -4.36 6.17
C SER A 119 -14.70 -4.56 7.67
N ASN A 120 -15.00 -5.76 8.16
CA ASN A 120 -14.63 -6.16 9.54
C ASN A 120 -13.26 -6.85 9.51
N PRO A 121 -12.22 -6.32 10.16
CA PRO A 121 -10.87 -6.93 10.16
C PRO A 121 -10.84 -8.36 10.69
N ASP A 122 -11.72 -8.74 11.63
CA ASP A 122 -11.83 -10.12 12.11
C ASP A 122 -12.27 -11.13 11.03
N GLN A 123 -12.81 -10.64 9.92
CA GLN A 123 -13.25 -11.44 8.79
C GLN A 123 -12.29 -11.42 7.60
N TRP A 124 -11.16 -10.72 7.72
CA TRP A 124 -10.14 -10.73 6.70
C TRP A 124 -9.56 -12.14 6.56
N HIS A 125 -9.46 -12.59 5.33
CA HIS A 125 -8.86 -13.88 5.05
C HIS A 125 -7.33 -13.76 5.00
N THR A 126 -6.64 -14.45 5.89
CA THR A 126 -5.18 -14.44 5.92
C THR A 126 -4.61 -15.19 4.72
N LEU A 127 -3.77 -14.52 3.94
CA LEU A 127 -3.04 -15.09 2.80
C LEU A 127 -1.64 -15.56 3.21
N TRP A 128 -0.93 -14.72 3.98
CA TRP A 128 0.43 -15.02 4.41
C TRP A 128 0.74 -14.34 5.73
N VAL A 129 1.51 -15.04 6.56
CA VAL A 129 2.06 -14.54 7.83
C VAL A 129 3.56 -14.74 7.80
N PRO A 130 4.37 -13.72 8.13
CA PRO A 130 5.81 -13.90 8.24
C PRO A 130 6.16 -14.92 9.33
N THR A 131 7.33 -15.52 9.23
CA THR A 131 7.88 -16.35 10.31
C THR A 131 8.05 -15.49 11.56
N GLN A 132 7.82 -16.06 12.75
CA GLN A 132 7.95 -15.34 14.01
C GLN A 132 9.29 -14.60 14.11
N GLY A 133 9.25 -13.32 14.45
CA GLY A 133 10.40 -12.43 14.51
C GLY A 133 10.83 -11.81 13.18
N HIS A 134 10.06 -12.04 12.11
CA HIS A 134 10.23 -11.37 10.84
C HIS A 134 9.12 -10.33 10.66
N LEU A 135 9.47 -9.08 10.43
CA LEU A 135 8.51 -8.00 10.19
C LEU A 135 8.12 -7.97 8.71
N PHE A 136 6.84 -8.01 8.40
CA PHE A 136 6.33 -7.71 7.06
C PHE A 136 6.39 -6.19 6.84
N SER A 137 7.36 -5.74 6.06
CA SER A 137 7.71 -4.31 5.94
C SER A 137 6.90 -3.60 4.87
N ASP A 138 6.79 -4.18 3.66
CA ASP A 138 6.18 -3.51 2.52
C ASP A 138 5.69 -4.53 1.48
N PHE A 139 4.86 -4.09 0.55
CA PHE A 139 4.38 -4.91 -0.56
C PHE A 139 4.06 -4.07 -1.78
N GLU A 140 4.22 -4.66 -2.95
CA GLU A 140 3.80 -4.06 -4.20
C GLU A 140 2.96 -5.07 -4.99
N ILE A 141 1.74 -4.68 -5.34
CA ILE A 141 0.76 -5.52 -6.01
C ILE A 141 0.67 -5.10 -7.47
N LEU A 142 1.21 -5.93 -8.35
CA LEU A 142 1.14 -5.75 -9.80
C LEU A 142 0.18 -6.79 -10.40
N LYS A 143 -0.26 -6.54 -11.62
CA LYS A 143 -1.20 -7.43 -12.33
C LYS A 143 -0.70 -8.87 -12.44
N HIS A 144 0.60 -9.06 -12.66
CA HIS A 144 1.21 -10.38 -12.92
C HIS A 144 2.19 -10.84 -11.84
N HIS A 145 2.48 -10.00 -10.85
CA HIS A 145 3.48 -10.27 -9.81
C HIS A 145 3.11 -9.54 -8.53
N TRP A 146 3.20 -10.22 -7.41
CA TRP A 146 3.15 -9.60 -6.11
C TRP A 146 4.53 -9.65 -5.48
N ILE A 147 5.03 -8.52 -5.03
CA ILE A 147 6.32 -8.40 -4.38
C ILE A 147 6.08 -8.15 -2.90
N ILE A 148 6.70 -8.95 -2.07
CA ILE A 148 6.59 -8.85 -0.61
C ILE A 148 7.97 -8.58 -0.06
N GLU A 149 8.08 -7.53 0.74
CA GLU A 149 9.25 -7.21 1.53
C GLU A 149 9.04 -7.60 2.99
N TYR A 150 9.99 -8.31 3.55
CA TYR A 150 10.00 -8.61 4.99
C TYR A 150 11.40 -8.44 5.56
N SER A 151 11.51 -8.15 6.85
CA SER A 151 12.78 -8.02 7.54
C SER A 151 13.14 -9.32 8.25
N GLU A 152 14.36 -9.80 8.03
CA GLU A 152 14.98 -10.93 8.71
C GLU A 152 16.36 -10.50 9.22
N GLU A 153 16.59 -10.64 10.53
CA GLU A 153 17.84 -10.22 11.17
C GLU A 153 18.27 -8.77 10.87
N GLY A 154 17.28 -7.87 10.70
CA GLY A 154 17.51 -6.46 10.40
C GLY A 154 17.84 -6.16 8.94
N CYS A 155 17.75 -7.13 8.04
CA CYS A 155 17.94 -6.94 6.60
C CYS A 155 16.64 -7.20 5.83
N GLY A 156 16.38 -6.38 4.83
CA GLY A 156 15.26 -6.58 3.91
C GLY A 156 15.41 -7.87 3.10
N ARG A 157 14.33 -8.62 2.98
CA ARG A 157 14.20 -9.82 2.16
C ARG A 157 13.00 -9.66 1.25
N TYR A 158 13.10 -10.20 0.06
CA TYR A 158 12.08 -10.02 -0.96
C TYR A 158 11.72 -11.35 -1.59
N PHE A 159 10.44 -11.57 -1.79
CA PHE A 159 10.00 -12.64 -2.66
C PHE A 159 8.93 -12.17 -3.64
N ILE A 160 8.83 -12.87 -4.75
CA ILE A 160 7.80 -12.70 -5.77
C ILE A 160 6.77 -13.81 -5.57
N ALA A 161 5.50 -13.44 -5.39
CA ALA A 161 4.38 -14.35 -5.32
C ALA A 161 3.57 -14.35 -6.61
N GLU A 162 2.79 -15.41 -6.82
CA GLU A 162 1.79 -15.48 -7.87
C GLU A 162 0.65 -14.48 -7.58
N PRO A 163 0.10 -13.80 -8.60
CA PRO A 163 -0.94 -12.79 -8.43
C PRO A 163 -2.32 -13.45 -8.27
N ASP A 164 -2.46 -14.34 -7.30
CA ASP A 164 -3.69 -15.07 -7.03
C ASP A 164 -4.17 -14.77 -5.60
N PRO A 165 -5.27 -14.00 -5.44
CA PRO A 165 -5.82 -13.69 -4.12
C PRO A 165 -6.49 -14.88 -3.44
N GLU A 166 -6.72 -16.00 -4.13
CA GLU A 166 -7.35 -17.19 -3.55
C GLU A 166 -6.31 -18.16 -2.97
N THR A 167 -5.16 -18.30 -3.63
CA THR A 167 -4.15 -19.29 -3.28
C THR A 167 -2.76 -18.64 -3.26
N PHE A 168 -2.46 -17.89 -2.21
CA PHE A 168 -1.16 -17.24 -2.10
C PHE A 168 -0.01 -18.23 -2.21
N LYS A 169 0.89 -18.01 -3.17
CA LYS A 169 2.00 -18.90 -3.44
C LYS A 169 3.26 -18.12 -3.79
N ILE A 170 4.32 -18.36 -3.02
CA ILE A 170 5.64 -17.81 -3.30
C ILE A 170 6.19 -18.54 -4.54
N ARG A 171 6.56 -17.76 -5.56
CA ARG A 171 7.17 -18.27 -6.79
C ARG A 171 8.69 -18.26 -6.69
N GLN A 172 9.27 -17.20 -6.16
CA GLN A 172 10.71 -16.99 -6.15
C GLN A 172 11.13 -16.04 -5.04
N THR A 173 12.27 -16.30 -4.41
CA THR A 173 12.95 -15.35 -3.52
C THR A 173 13.99 -14.59 -4.32
N LEU A 174 14.03 -13.25 -4.16
CA LEU A 174 15.06 -12.43 -4.79
C LEU A 174 16.37 -12.58 -4.01
N ALA A 175 17.42 -13.03 -4.69
CA ALA A 175 18.74 -13.12 -4.11
C ALA A 175 19.47 -11.77 -4.24
N LEU A 176 19.78 -11.13 -3.11
CA LEU A 176 20.66 -9.97 -3.06
C LEU A 176 22.11 -10.43 -2.82
N GLU A 177 23.07 -9.76 -3.46
CA GLU A 177 24.49 -10.18 -3.48
C GLU A 177 25.17 -10.22 -2.12
N SER A 178 24.65 -9.46 -1.15
CA SER A 178 25.18 -9.38 0.22
C SER A 178 24.10 -9.78 1.24
N SER A 179 24.51 -10.50 2.27
CA SER A 179 23.64 -10.80 3.41
C SER A 179 23.39 -9.58 4.29
N ILE A 180 24.27 -8.56 4.24
CA ILE A 180 24.15 -7.29 4.96
C ILE A 180 23.98 -6.19 3.93
N HIS A 181 22.78 -5.68 3.82
CA HIS A 181 22.41 -4.62 2.88
C HIS A 181 21.27 -3.79 3.44
N ASP A 182 21.15 -2.60 2.90
CA ASP A 182 19.98 -1.75 2.99
C ASP A 182 19.34 -1.73 1.59
N ALA A 183 18.12 -2.20 1.48
CA ALA A 183 17.43 -2.30 0.20
C ALA A 183 15.97 -1.86 0.35
N HIS A 184 15.47 -1.10 -0.61
CA HIS A 184 14.10 -0.61 -0.65
C HIS A 184 13.55 -0.66 -2.06
N LEU A 185 12.24 -0.90 -2.19
CA LEU A 185 11.53 -0.73 -3.44
C LEU A 185 11.39 0.77 -3.75
N ASP A 186 11.80 1.19 -4.95
CA ASP A 186 11.53 2.53 -5.46
C ASP A 186 10.23 2.47 -6.28
N PRO A 187 9.23 3.32 -6.00
CA PRO A 187 7.96 3.31 -6.71
C PRO A 187 8.16 3.52 -8.22
N LEU A 188 7.48 2.72 -9.02
CA LEU A 188 7.39 2.87 -10.47
C LEU A 188 5.92 2.93 -10.91
N PRO A 189 5.57 3.78 -11.87
CA PRO A 189 4.23 3.79 -12.43
C PRO A 189 3.96 2.54 -13.29
N GLY A 190 2.69 2.18 -13.40
CA GLY A 190 2.21 1.13 -14.29
C GLY A 190 1.97 -0.21 -13.60
N PHE A 191 0.71 -0.60 -13.55
CA PHE A 191 0.23 -1.83 -12.92
C PHE A 191 0.63 -3.11 -13.68
N GLU A 192 0.80 -3.03 -15.00
CA GLU A 192 1.07 -4.18 -15.87
C GLU A 192 2.56 -4.45 -16.11
N ARG A 193 3.45 -3.73 -15.44
CA ARG A 193 4.89 -3.89 -15.63
C ARG A 193 5.40 -5.24 -15.09
N ASP A 194 6.46 -5.72 -15.72
CA ASP A 194 7.20 -6.93 -15.31
C ASP A 194 8.55 -6.58 -14.66
N THR A 195 8.75 -5.33 -14.24
CA THR A 195 9.99 -4.88 -13.59
C THR A 195 9.69 -4.09 -12.33
N ILE A 196 10.58 -4.18 -11.37
CA ILE A 196 10.64 -3.31 -10.20
C ILE A 196 11.97 -2.57 -10.18
N ARG A 197 11.99 -1.46 -9.47
CA ARG A 197 13.22 -0.74 -9.17
C ARG A 197 13.54 -0.87 -7.69
N MET A 198 14.79 -1.20 -7.40
CA MET A 198 15.29 -1.31 -6.05
C MET A 198 16.47 -0.37 -5.86
N ARG A 199 16.50 0.30 -4.72
CA ARG A 199 17.69 1.02 -4.25
C ARG A 199 18.40 0.12 -3.26
N ILE A 200 19.65 -0.19 -3.52
CA ILE A 200 20.44 -1.14 -2.72
C ILE A 200 21.75 -0.49 -2.31
N SER A 201 22.12 -0.63 -1.06
CA SER A 201 23.46 -0.26 -0.56
C SER A 201 23.98 -1.33 0.40
N THR A 202 25.29 -1.36 0.57
CA THR A 202 25.96 -2.19 1.56
C THR A 202 27.01 -1.36 2.30
N PRO A 203 27.60 -1.82 3.41
CA PRO A 203 28.70 -1.10 4.05
C PRO A 203 29.91 -0.84 3.14
N ALA A 204 30.06 -1.59 2.05
CA ALA A 204 31.17 -1.49 1.10
C ALA A 204 30.78 -0.88 -0.27
N ILE A 205 29.47 -0.82 -0.58
CA ILE A 205 28.97 -0.36 -1.89
C ILE A 205 28.01 0.81 -1.65
N PRO A 206 28.28 1.99 -2.26
CA PRO A 206 27.38 3.13 -2.19
C PRO A 206 25.96 2.78 -2.70
N PRO A 207 24.94 3.58 -2.36
CA PRO A 207 23.59 3.36 -2.90
C PRO A 207 23.58 3.34 -4.42
N GLU A 208 23.01 2.28 -4.99
CA GLU A 208 22.81 2.11 -6.42
C GLU A 208 21.34 1.76 -6.69
N VAL A 209 20.85 2.09 -7.86
CA VAL A 209 19.50 1.76 -8.32
C VAL A 209 19.59 0.63 -9.33
N ARG A 210 18.84 -0.42 -9.10
CA ARG A 210 18.75 -1.60 -9.99
C ARG A 210 17.32 -1.81 -10.44
N GLU A 211 17.15 -2.19 -11.69
CA GLU A 211 15.90 -2.74 -12.19
C GLU A 211 15.96 -4.26 -12.19
N ILE A 212 14.91 -4.90 -11.69
CA ILE A 212 14.81 -6.36 -11.59
C ILE A 212 13.66 -6.81 -12.49
N ASP A 213 13.93 -7.75 -13.41
CA ASP A 213 12.90 -8.44 -14.19
C ASP A 213 12.19 -9.45 -13.27
N LEU A 214 10.89 -9.26 -13.04
CA LEU A 214 10.10 -10.08 -12.12
C LEU A 214 9.84 -11.51 -12.65
N ARG A 215 10.04 -11.76 -13.93
CA ARG A 215 9.89 -13.10 -14.53
C ARG A 215 11.10 -13.97 -14.26
N THR A 216 12.28 -13.38 -14.20
CA THR A 216 13.56 -14.07 -14.01
C THR A 216 14.16 -13.86 -12.62
N GLY A 217 13.85 -12.73 -11.97
CA GLY A 217 14.48 -12.28 -10.72
C GLY A 217 15.87 -11.70 -10.91
N GLU A 218 16.30 -11.46 -12.15
CA GLU A 218 17.62 -10.96 -12.48
C GLU A 218 17.62 -9.43 -12.68
N SER A 219 18.76 -8.79 -12.40
CA SER A 219 18.96 -7.39 -12.74
C SER A 219 18.94 -7.18 -14.25
N VAL A 220 18.16 -6.22 -14.69
CA VAL A 220 18.16 -5.71 -16.06
C VAL A 220 19.30 -4.68 -16.18
N GLN A 221 20.16 -4.83 -17.13
CA GLN A 221 21.24 -3.89 -17.44
C GLN A 221 20.76 -2.84 -18.43
#